data_ed73c3854e7178cfe1ea5205eec09048
#
_entry.id   ed73c3854e7178cfe1ea5205eec09048
#
_cell.length_a   1.000
_cell.length_b   1.000
_cell.length_c   1.000
_cell.angle_alpha   90.00
_cell.angle_beta   90.00
_cell.angle_gamma   90.00
#
_symmetry.space_group_name_H-M   'P 1'
#
loop_
_entity.id
_entity.type
_entity.pdbx_description
1 polymer ?
#
loop_
_entity_poly.entity_id
_entity_poly.type
_entity_poly.pdbx_seq_one_letter_code
_entity_poly.pdbx_strand_id
1 'polypeptide(L)'
;MSKKAIILSGISGSGKSTKTSEIVRSCPDFHVISKDLIRRRNFEYDINLNFWDQYSFKEEKKIAVSSKMYEEIDQCSKNSVSVIIDNTNLAINKNKHLITYLEQKGYDVEFQNLNVSDNINYYLERNFNRLNSVGAGVVNDQFLLASSSGYIDFKSKSKIAIVDLDGTVALKGDRGIFEYNKSYKDIPNDYVIETLKTLLQCNVIDKIQFLSGRESYCYAVTRSWLEAQGFSMNDHSLLLRRTGDHRKDVIIKEEIYNSCIKHHDIFAVFDDRPQVVDLWWDLKLPVFHVGDYRNNF
;
A
#
# COMPACT_ATOMS: atom_id res chain seq x y z
N MET A 1 -7.37 36.02 15.16
CA MET A 1 -6.37 35.17 14.47
C MET A 1 -7.09 34.36 13.42
N SER A 2 -6.51 34.17 12.22
CA SER A 2 -7.08 33.28 11.23
C SER A 2 -7.05 31.84 11.76
N LYS A 3 -8.15 31.09 11.63
CA LYS A 3 -8.18 29.69 12.02
C LYS A 3 -7.41 28.85 11.02
N LYS A 4 -6.65 27.87 11.51
CA LYS A 4 -5.81 27.00 10.69
C LYS A 4 -6.39 25.61 10.56
N ALA A 5 -6.18 25.00 9.38
CA ALA A 5 -6.47 23.59 9.16
C ALA A 5 -5.18 22.89 8.68
N ILE A 6 -4.73 21.88 9.44
CA ILE A 6 -3.58 21.07 9.09
C ILE A 6 -4.09 19.72 8.59
N ILE A 7 -3.87 19.40 7.32
CA ILE A 7 -4.20 18.10 6.72
C ILE A 7 -2.95 17.24 6.74
N LEU A 8 -2.99 16.13 7.49
CA LEU A 8 -1.93 15.13 7.48
C LEU A 8 -2.23 14.06 6.43
N SER A 9 -1.25 13.76 5.59
CA SER A 9 -1.29 12.68 4.60
C SER A 9 -0.24 11.64 4.90
N GLY A 10 -0.58 10.36 4.81
CA GLY A 10 0.41 9.29 4.97
C GLY A 10 -0.19 7.90 5.10
N ILE A 11 0.61 6.92 4.71
CA ILE A 11 0.33 5.48 4.82
C ILE A 11 0.24 5.09 6.31
N SER A 12 -0.46 4.01 6.63
CA SER A 12 -0.42 3.42 7.98
C SER A 12 1.03 3.08 8.35
N GLY A 13 1.49 3.57 9.50
CA GLY A 13 2.91 3.48 9.90
C GLY A 13 3.78 4.71 9.54
N SER A 14 3.28 5.71 8.80
CA SER A 14 4.06 6.91 8.43
C SER A 14 4.34 7.88 9.59
N GLY A 15 3.68 7.73 10.74
CA GLY A 15 3.89 8.61 11.91
C GLY A 15 2.85 9.72 12.07
N LYS A 16 1.72 9.70 11.34
CA LYS A 16 0.65 10.71 11.47
C LYS A 16 0.23 10.98 12.91
N SER A 17 -0.13 9.93 13.66
CA SER A 17 -0.61 10.08 15.03
C SER A 17 0.45 10.65 15.98
N THR A 18 1.74 10.36 15.73
CA THR A 18 2.86 10.99 16.44
C THR A 18 2.89 12.48 16.14
N LYS A 19 2.80 12.84 14.85
CA LYS A 19 2.76 14.24 14.41
C LYS A 19 1.56 14.99 14.96
N THR A 20 0.37 14.38 14.96
CA THR A 20 -0.84 14.92 15.60
C THR A 20 -0.58 15.23 17.08
N SER A 21 0.00 14.28 17.82
CA SER A 21 0.32 14.47 19.24
C SER A 21 1.35 15.59 19.49
N GLU A 22 2.34 15.75 18.62
CA GLU A 22 3.31 16.84 18.67
C GLU A 22 2.63 18.20 18.49
N ILE A 23 1.77 18.33 17.47
CA ILE A 23 1.04 19.58 17.18
C ILE A 23 0.13 19.95 18.35
N VAL A 24 -0.68 19.00 18.85
CA VAL A 24 -1.61 19.24 19.96
C VAL A 24 -0.86 19.62 21.25
N ARG A 25 0.32 19.03 21.50
CA ARG A 25 1.15 19.40 22.66
C ARG A 25 1.64 20.83 22.57
N SER A 26 2.00 21.28 21.37
CA SER A 26 2.51 22.66 21.14
C SER A 26 1.39 23.68 21.02
N CYS A 27 0.20 23.25 20.54
CA CYS A 27 -0.95 24.09 20.28
C CYS A 27 -2.23 23.35 20.74
N PRO A 28 -2.57 23.42 22.05
CA PRO A 28 -3.71 22.65 22.62
C PRO A 28 -5.08 23.01 22.05
N ASP A 29 -5.20 24.18 21.43
CA ASP A 29 -6.48 24.70 20.89
C ASP A 29 -6.88 24.05 19.55
N PHE A 30 -6.05 23.16 18.98
CA PHE A 30 -6.42 22.44 17.79
C PHE A 30 -7.35 21.28 18.09
N HIS A 31 -8.47 21.21 17.37
CA HIS A 31 -9.37 20.06 17.41
C HIS A 31 -8.95 19.00 16.40
N VAL A 32 -8.80 17.74 16.84
CA VAL A 32 -8.39 16.62 15.98
C VAL A 32 -9.62 15.93 15.39
N ILE A 33 -9.73 15.96 14.07
CA ILE A 33 -10.77 15.29 13.31
C ILE A 33 -10.18 14.08 12.59
N SER A 34 -10.62 12.89 12.95
CA SER A 34 -10.15 11.63 12.36
C SER A 34 -11.32 10.69 12.11
N LYS A 35 -11.39 10.15 10.89
CA LYS A 35 -12.38 9.12 10.54
C LYS A 35 -12.25 7.88 11.43
N ASP A 36 -11.07 7.57 11.90
CA ASP A 36 -10.82 6.43 12.79
C ASP A 36 -11.38 6.72 14.21
N LEU A 37 -11.23 7.94 14.70
CA LEU A 37 -11.88 8.37 15.96
C LEU A 37 -13.40 8.41 15.83
N ILE A 38 -13.92 8.92 14.70
CA ILE A 38 -15.35 8.94 14.42
C ILE A 38 -15.91 7.50 14.39
N ARG A 39 -15.22 6.55 13.76
CA ARG A 39 -15.62 5.13 13.76
C ARG A 39 -15.68 4.58 15.17
N ARG A 40 -14.65 4.77 15.97
CA ARG A 40 -14.59 4.26 17.35
C ARG A 40 -15.64 4.84 18.26
N ARG A 41 -16.01 6.12 18.12
CA ARG A 41 -17.07 6.74 18.90
C ARG A 41 -18.47 6.23 18.55
N ASN A 42 -18.66 5.71 17.33
CA ASN A 42 -19.98 5.36 16.80
C ASN A 42 -20.23 3.86 16.65
N PHE A 43 -19.26 3.01 17.01
CA PHE A 43 -19.41 1.56 16.93
C PHE A 43 -18.90 0.91 18.22
N GLU A 44 -19.71 0.00 18.76
CA GLU A 44 -19.28 -0.84 19.86
C GLU A 44 -18.19 -1.82 19.40
N TYR A 45 -17.14 -1.98 20.19
CA TYR A 45 -16.05 -2.92 19.97
C TYR A 45 -15.39 -3.30 21.28
N ASP A 46 -14.82 -4.49 21.35
CA ASP A 46 -13.99 -4.92 22.47
C ASP A 46 -12.63 -4.21 22.40
N ILE A 47 -12.31 -3.43 23.43
CA ILE A 47 -11.06 -2.66 23.51
C ILE A 47 -9.81 -3.55 23.58
N ASN A 48 -9.95 -4.81 23.99
CA ASN A 48 -8.86 -5.77 24.10
C ASN A 48 -8.51 -6.45 22.76
N LEU A 49 -9.38 -6.30 21.75
CA LEU A 49 -9.18 -6.86 20.41
C LEU A 49 -8.82 -5.77 19.42
N ASN A 50 -8.21 -6.16 18.30
CA ASN A 50 -7.93 -5.21 17.23
C ASN A 50 -9.25 -4.67 16.67
N PHE A 51 -9.41 -3.33 16.68
CA PHE A 51 -10.60 -2.66 16.18
C PHE A 51 -10.93 -3.03 14.73
N TRP A 52 -9.90 -3.15 13.88
CA TRP A 52 -10.08 -3.37 12.45
C TRP A 52 -10.59 -4.78 12.11
N ASP A 53 -10.35 -5.75 12.97
CA ASP A 53 -10.88 -7.11 12.81
C ASP A 53 -12.37 -7.18 13.14
N GLN A 54 -12.89 -6.21 13.91
CA GLN A 54 -14.28 -6.11 14.32
C GLN A 54 -15.10 -5.17 13.42
N TYR A 55 -14.45 -4.22 12.73
CA TYR A 55 -15.11 -3.17 11.97
C TYR A 55 -15.45 -3.61 10.54
N SER A 56 -16.73 -3.54 10.19
CA SER A 56 -17.21 -3.80 8.82
C SER A 56 -17.23 -2.52 7.97
N PHE A 57 -16.45 -2.48 6.90
CA PHE A 57 -16.34 -1.37 5.94
C PHE A 57 -17.48 -1.34 4.90
N LYS A 58 -18.75 -1.47 5.33
CA LYS A 58 -19.91 -1.31 4.43
C LYS A 58 -19.98 0.13 3.89
N GLU A 59 -20.47 0.31 2.66
CA GLU A 59 -20.49 1.61 1.98
C GLU A 59 -21.32 2.66 2.74
N GLU A 60 -22.48 2.26 3.28
CA GLU A 60 -23.33 3.11 4.14
C GLU A 60 -22.57 3.69 5.33
N LYS A 61 -21.74 2.85 5.99
CA LYS A 61 -20.90 3.28 7.09
C LYS A 61 -19.81 4.26 6.65
N LYS A 62 -19.23 4.07 5.47
CA LYS A 62 -18.22 4.98 4.90
C LYS A 62 -18.81 6.36 4.63
N ILE A 63 -20.03 6.41 4.10
CA ILE A 63 -20.77 7.65 3.85
C ILE A 63 -21.07 8.36 5.18
N ALA A 64 -21.64 7.66 6.15
CA ALA A 64 -21.98 8.21 7.46
C ALA A 64 -20.75 8.80 8.18
N VAL A 65 -19.62 8.08 8.18
CA VAL A 65 -18.36 8.58 8.78
C VAL A 65 -17.83 9.81 8.05
N SER A 66 -17.98 9.86 6.72
CA SER A 66 -17.56 11.03 5.96
C SER A 66 -18.45 12.23 6.22
N SER A 67 -19.79 12.07 6.30
CA SER A 67 -20.72 13.15 6.67
C SER A 67 -20.40 13.72 8.06
N LYS A 68 -20.19 12.86 9.05
CA LYS A 68 -19.81 13.29 10.40
C LYS A 68 -18.49 14.06 10.45
N MET A 69 -17.51 13.68 9.63
CA MET A 69 -16.27 14.44 9.50
C MET A 69 -16.52 15.86 9.02
N TYR A 70 -17.35 16.06 8.01
CA TYR A 70 -17.71 17.40 7.52
C TYR A 70 -18.55 18.18 8.50
N GLU A 71 -19.46 17.54 9.25
CA GLU A 71 -20.22 18.16 10.33
C GLU A 71 -19.30 18.68 11.45
N GLU A 72 -18.29 17.90 11.86
CA GLU A 72 -17.28 18.32 12.84
C GLU A 72 -16.47 19.52 12.33
N ILE A 73 -16.07 19.53 11.05
CA ILE A 73 -15.41 20.68 10.42
C ILE A 73 -16.28 21.93 10.48
N ASP A 74 -17.58 21.81 10.16
CA ASP A 74 -18.51 22.94 10.17
C ASP A 74 -18.71 23.50 11.58
N GLN A 75 -18.82 22.64 12.59
CA GLN A 75 -18.93 23.04 13.99
C GLN A 75 -17.66 23.79 14.46
N CYS A 76 -16.49 23.25 14.18
CA CYS A 76 -15.21 23.90 14.48
C CYS A 76 -15.08 25.25 13.77
N SER A 77 -15.50 25.30 12.51
CA SER A 77 -15.47 26.54 11.73
C SER A 77 -16.35 27.65 12.34
N LYS A 78 -17.60 27.31 12.73
CA LYS A 78 -18.53 28.27 13.39
C LYS A 78 -17.95 28.81 14.70
N ASN A 79 -17.22 27.98 15.44
CA ASN A 79 -16.62 28.33 16.71
C ASN A 79 -15.20 28.92 16.58
N SER A 80 -14.72 29.19 15.37
CA SER A 80 -13.37 29.69 15.06
C SER A 80 -12.23 28.81 15.63
N VAL A 81 -12.47 27.50 15.73
CA VAL A 81 -11.49 26.51 16.23
C VAL A 81 -10.62 26.01 15.08
N SER A 82 -9.31 25.98 15.27
CA SER A 82 -8.35 25.38 14.35
C SER A 82 -8.44 23.85 14.37
N VAL A 83 -8.17 23.19 13.25
CA VAL A 83 -8.37 21.73 13.13
C VAL A 83 -7.14 20.99 12.57
N ILE A 84 -6.97 19.73 12.99
CA ILE A 84 -6.05 18.77 12.39
C ILE A 84 -6.89 17.65 11.76
N ILE A 85 -6.74 17.43 10.46
CA ILE A 85 -7.40 16.32 9.74
C ILE A 85 -6.43 15.13 9.69
N ASP A 86 -6.55 14.22 10.67
CA ASP A 86 -5.69 13.03 10.81
C ASP A 86 -6.34 11.82 10.13
N ASN A 87 -6.20 11.73 8.82
CA ASN A 87 -6.62 10.60 8.00
C ASN A 87 -5.45 10.16 7.08
N THR A 88 -5.62 9.08 6.31
CA THR A 88 -4.60 8.67 5.33
C THR A 88 -4.41 9.70 4.22
N ASN A 89 -5.47 10.34 3.75
CA ASN A 89 -5.48 11.44 2.76
C ASN A 89 -4.54 11.21 1.57
N LEU A 90 -4.61 10.00 0.94
CA LEU A 90 -3.70 9.60 -0.13
C LEU A 90 -4.26 9.84 -1.53
N ALA A 91 -5.55 10.12 -1.68
CA ALA A 91 -6.19 10.36 -2.98
C ALA A 91 -6.15 11.85 -3.34
N ILE A 92 -5.38 12.21 -4.35
CA ILE A 92 -5.12 13.62 -4.74
C ILE A 92 -6.41 14.41 -5.02
N ASN A 93 -7.37 13.83 -5.74
CA ASN A 93 -8.62 14.53 -6.07
C ASN A 93 -9.50 14.76 -4.82
N LYS A 94 -9.52 13.79 -3.87
CA LYS A 94 -10.24 13.95 -2.61
C LYS A 94 -9.59 15.01 -1.73
N ASN A 95 -8.26 15.11 -1.76
CA ASN A 95 -7.53 16.13 -1.01
C ASN A 95 -7.76 17.52 -1.58
N LYS A 96 -7.77 17.69 -2.91
CA LYS A 96 -8.13 18.96 -3.55
C LYS A 96 -9.53 19.44 -3.11
N HIS A 97 -10.51 18.53 -3.16
CA HIS A 97 -11.86 18.85 -2.69
C HIS A 97 -11.90 19.25 -1.21
N LEU A 98 -11.20 18.51 -0.35
CA LEU A 98 -11.14 18.82 1.09
C LEU A 98 -10.45 20.18 1.35
N ILE A 99 -9.37 20.48 0.66
CA ILE A 99 -8.67 21.77 0.76
C ILE A 99 -9.63 22.90 0.39
N THR A 100 -10.25 22.82 -0.80
CA THR A 100 -11.22 23.84 -1.25
C THR A 100 -12.37 24.02 -0.25
N TYR A 101 -12.89 22.92 0.31
CA TYR A 101 -13.94 22.97 1.31
C TYR A 101 -13.51 23.73 2.58
N LEU A 102 -12.31 23.45 3.10
CA LEU A 102 -11.76 24.13 4.27
C LEU A 102 -11.51 25.61 4.02
N GLU A 103 -10.96 25.96 2.85
CA GLU A 103 -10.76 27.35 2.43
C GLU A 103 -12.08 28.12 2.36
N GLN A 104 -13.13 27.53 1.79
CA GLN A 104 -14.49 28.11 1.76
C GLN A 104 -15.09 28.32 3.17
N LYS A 105 -14.66 27.53 4.16
CA LYS A 105 -15.02 27.72 5.57
C LYS A 105 -14.12 28.73 6.28
N GLY A 106 -13.19 29.37 5.56
CA GLY A 106 -12.30 30.42 6.07
C GLY A 106 -11.10 29.92 6.85
N TYR A 107 -10.64 28.69 6.60
CA TYR A 107 -9.39 28.18 7.13
C TYR A 107 -8.19 28.59 6.27
N ASP A 108 -7.06 28.90 6.92
CA ASP A 108 -5.74 28.86 6.32
C ASP A 108 -5.27 27.40 6.33
N VAL A 109 -5.11 26.79 5.13
CA VAL A 109 -4.92 25.34 4.99
C VAL A 109 -3.46 24.99 4.75
N GLU A 110 -2.92 24.13 5.61
CA GLU A 110 -1.60 23.53 5.46
C GLU A 110 -1.73 22.03 5.19
N PHE A 111 -1.06 21.54 4.13
CA PHE A 111 -1.02 20.11 3.78
C PHE A 111 0.37 19.55 4.07
N GLN A 112 0.44 18.53 4.93
CA GLN A 112 1.69 17.86 5.31
C GLN A 112 1.70 16.42 4.82
N ASN A 113 2.61 16.11 3.88
CA ASN A 113 2.87 14.74 3.42
C ASN A 113 3.91 14.06 4.33
N LEU A 114 3.50 12.98 4.99
CA LEU A 114 4.34 12.21 5.92
C LEU A 114 4.81 10.86 5.34
N ASN A 115 4.78 10.70 4.02
CA ASN A 115 5.31 9.51 3.35
C ASN A 115 6.82 9.71 3.13
N VAL A 116 7.63 9.21 4.06
CA VAL A 116 9.07 9.49 4.15
C VAL A 116 9.95 8.39 3.55
N SER A 117 9.36 7.27 3.12
CA SER A 117 10.10 6.13 2.56
C SER A 117 9.53 5.69 1.22
N ASP A 118 10.40 5.30 0.31
CA ASP A 118 10.09 4.64 -0.97
C ASP A 118 10.06 3.10 -0.85
N ASN A 119 10.27 2.57 0.36
CA ASN A 119 10.21 1.15 0.65
C ASN A 119 8.94 0.80 1.45
N ILE A 120 8.11 -0.08 0.91
CA ILE A 120 6.87 -0.54 1.56
C ILE A 120 7.15 -1.21 2.92
N ASN A 121 8.28 -1.90 3.07
CA ASN A 121 8.62 -2.62 4.30
C ASN A 121 8.76 -1.67 5.50
N TYR A 122 9.22 -0.43 5.29
CA TYR A 122 9.26 0.60 6.33
C TYR A 122 7.89 0.81 6.98
N TYR A 123 6.83 0.85 6.17
CA TYR A 123 5.45 1.06 6.66
C TYR A 123 4.86 -0.20 7.26
N LEU A 124 5.15 -1.37 6.68
CA LEU A 124 4.68 -2.67 7.17
C LEU A 124 5.21 -2.94 8.58
N GLU A 125 6.51 -2.76 8.81
CA GLU A 125 7.14 -2.97 10.11
C GLU A 125 6.57 -2.04 11.17
N ARG A 126 6.50 -0.74 10.88
CA ARG A 126 5.95 0.26 11.81
C ARG A 126 4.46 0.08 12.07
N ASN A 127 3.71 -0.41 11.08
CA ASN A 127 2.29 -0.71 11.25
C ASN A 127 2.10 -1.97 12.10
N PHE A 128 2.89 -3.02 11.89
CA PHE A 128 2.81 -4.28 12.65
C PHE A 128 3.00 -4.07 14.17
N ASN A 129 3.91 -3.18 14.56
CA ASN A 129 4.22 -2.87 15.95
C ASN A 129 3.17 -1.99 16.66
N ARG A 130 1.98 -1.81 16.09
CA ARG A 130 0.89 -0.97 16.65
C ARG A 130 -0.24 -1.82 17.20
N LEU A 131 -0.81 -1.40 18.33
CA LEU A 131 -1.98 -2.05 18.95
C LEU A 131 -3.18 -2.18 17.98
N ASN A 132 -3.41 -1.16 17.14
CA ASN A 132 -4.46 -1.15 16.12
C ASN A 132 -3.82 -1.14 14.72
N SER A 133 -3.02 -2.16 14.43
CA SER A 133 -2.46 -2.35 13.10
C SER A 133 -3.56 -2.69 12.09
N VAL A 134 -3.47 -2.11 10.90
CA VAL A 134 -4.27 -2.56 9.76
C VAL A 134 -3.58 -3.75 9.09
N GLY A 135 -4.32 -4.59 8.37
CA GLY A 135 -3.75 -5.72 7.65
C GLY A 135 -2.68 -5.29 6.63
N ALA A 136 -1.69 -6.14 6.39
CA ALA A 136 -0.59 -5.84 5.46
C ALA A 136 -1.07 -5.52 4.04
N GLY A 137 -2.15 -6.16 3.56
CA GLY A 137 -2.80 -5.83 2.29
C GLY A 137 -3.33 -4.39 2.23
N VAL A 138 -3.83 -3.86 3.35
CA VAL A 138 -4.27 -2.46 3.43
C VAL A 138 -3.08 -1.51 3.28
N VAL A 139 -1.93 -1.86 3.87
CA VAL A 139 -0.68 -1.08 3.72
C VAL A 139 -0.22 -1.10 2.26
N ASN A 140 -0.26 -2.27 1.60
CA ASN A 140 0.02 -2.40 0.17
C ASN A 140 -0.87 -1.48 -0.67
N ASP A 141 -2.19 -1.50 -0.45
CA ASP A 141 -3.14 -0.67 -1.20
C ASP A 141 -2.92 0.83 -0.98
N GLN A 142 -2.57 1.20 0.24
CA GLN A 142 -2.21 2.58 0.59
C GLN A 142 -0.89 2.99 -0.06
N PHE A 143 0.11 2.11 -0.12
CA PHE A 143 1.39 2.37 -0.76
C PHE A 143 1.22 2.60 -2.26
N LEU A 144 0.50 1.73 -2.95
CA LEU A 144 0.18 1.89 -4.37
C LEU A 144 -0.58 3.19 -4.66
N LEU A 145 -1.55 3.54 -3.80
CA LEU A 145 -2.31 4.79 -3.95
C LEU A 145 -1.43 6.03 -3.70
N ALA A 146 -0.56 6.00 -2.70
CA ALA A 146 0.35 7.11 -2.42
C ALA A 146 1.37 7.30 -3.56
N SER A 147 1.88 6.20 -4.11
CA SER A 147 2.82 6.20 -5.24
C SER A 147 2.17 6.78 -6.50
N SER A 148 1.00 6.28 -6.90
CA SER A 148 0.27 6.77 -8.08
C SER A 148 -0.21 8.21 -7.93
N SER A 149 -0.38 8.69 -6.72
CA SER A 149 -0.73 10.09 -6.40
C SER A 149 0.49 11.01 -6.29
N GLY A 150 1.71 10.51 -6.45
CA GLY A 150 2.94 11.30 -6.34
C GLY A 150 3.31 11.73 -4.91
N TYR A 151 2.80 11.03 -3.90
CA TYR A 151 3.11 11.33 -2.49
C TYR A 151 4.34 10.58 -1.97
N ILE A 152 4.94 9.70 -2.77
CA ILE A 152 6.20 9.02 -2.45
C ILE A 152 7.28 9.55 -3.40
N ASP A 153 8.38 10.01 -2.81
CA ASP A 153 9.57 10.41 -3.55
C ASP A 153 10.53 9.21 -3.61
N PHE A 154 10.63 8.60 -4.79
CA PHE A 154 11.46 7.43 -5.02
C PHE A 154 12.92 7.85 -5.29
N LYS A 155 13.77 7.66 -4.31
CA LYS A 155 15.21 8.03 -4.35
C LYS A 155 16.14 6.84 -4.50
N SER A 156 15.71 5.67 -4.05
CA SER A 156 16.52 4.46 -4.09
C SER A 156 16.69 3.96 -5.53
N LYS A 157 17.94 3.75 -5.95
CA LYS A 157 18.28 3.17 -7.25
C LYS A 157 19.04 1.87 -7.04
N SER A 158 18.33 0.83 -6.61
CA SER A 158 18.90 -0.50 -6.52
C SER A 158 18.86 -1.20 -7.88
N LYS A 159 19.78 -2.09 -8.14
CA LYS A 159 19.75 -3.01 -9.27
C LYS A 159 18.88 -4.21 -8.90
N ILE A 160 17.75 -4.39 -9.56
CA ILE A 160 16.73 -5.35 -9.14
C ILE A 160 16.34 -6.33 -10.24
N ALA A 161 15.82 -7.49 -9.82
CA ALA A 161 14.96 -8.33 -10.65
C ALA A 161 13.49 -8.11 -10.30
N ILE A 162 12.63 -7.96 -11.31
CA ILE A 162 11.17 -8.01 -11.14
C ILE A 162 10.76 -9.48 -11.32
N VAL A 163 9.98 -10.02 -10.40
CA VAL A 163 9.65 -11.44 -10.39
C VAL A 163 8.16 -11.64 -10.14
N ASP A 164 7.48 -12.28 -11.08
CA ASP A 164 6.10 -12.73 -10.87
C ASP A 164 6.03 -13.94 -9.92
N LEU A 165 4.86 -14.26 -9.43
CA LEU A 165 4.63 -15.35 -8.49
C LEU A 165 4.02 -16.59 -9.16
N ASP A 166 2.77 -16.49 -9.59
CA ASP A 166 1.97 -17.65 -10.06
C ASP A 166 2.43 -18.12 -11.45
N GLY A 167 2.96 -19.34 -11.52
CA GLY A 167 3.58 -19.89 -12.73
C GLY A 167 5.06 -19.59 -12.85
N THR A 168 5.58 -18.64 -12.09
CA THR A 168 7.00 -18.23 -12.10
C THR A 168 7.78 -18.85 -10.95
N VAL A 169 7.67 -18.33 -9.71
CA VAL A 169 8.32 -18.92 -8.53
C VAL A 169 7.41 -19.86 -7.78
N ALA A 170 6.09 -19.70 -7.92
CA ALA A 170 5.06 -20.47 -7.23
C ALA A 170 4.21 -21.26 -8.25
N LEU A 171 4.43 -22.56 -8.33
CA LEU A 171 3.59 -23.44 -9.14
C LEU A 171 2.32 -23.78 -8.35
N LYS A 172 1.18 -23.70 -9.02
CA LYS A 172 -0.11 -23.98 -8.36
C LYS A 172 -0.16 -25.43 -7.84
N GLY A 173 -0.34 -25.57 -6.52
CA GLY A 173 -0.63 -26.85 -5.87
C GLY A 173 -2.13 -27.18 -5.92
N ASP A 174 -2.64 -27.84 -4.88
CA ASP A 174 -4.02 -28.33 -4.76
C ASP A 174 -5.06 -27.23 -4.47
N ARG A 175 -4.80 -25.98 -4.76
CA ARG A 175 -5.77 -24.89 -4.60
C ARG A 175 -6.46 -24.51 -5.89
N GLY A 176 -7.64 -23.92 -5.79
CA GLY A 176 -8.28 -23.25 -6.93
C GLY A 176 -7.45 -22.05 -7.43
N ILE A 177 -7.64 -21.69 -8.70
CA ILE A 177 -6.84 -20.62 -9.35
C ILE A 177 -6.91 -19.29 -8.58
N PHE A 178 -8.07 -18.94 -8.04
CA PHE A 178 -8.30 -17.67 -7.31
C PHE A 178 -8.33 -17.84 -5.78
N GLU A 179 -8.01 -19.02 -5.25
CA GLU A 179 -7.95 -19.27 -3.80
C GLU A 179 -6.59 -18.84 -3.23
N TYR A 180 -6.22 -17.56 -3.42
CA TYR A 180 -4.91 -17.03 -3.00
C TYR A 180 -4.64 -17.10 -1.48
N ASN A 181 -5.70 -17.17 -0.67
CA ASN A 181 -5.58 -17.42 0.77
C ASN A 181 -4.99 -18.81 1.11
N LYS A 182 -4.99 -19.73 0.14
CA LYS A 182 -4.39 -21.07 0.23
C LYS A 182 -3.01 -21.16 -0.44
N SER A 183 -2.39 -20.04 -0.79
CA SER A 183 -1.09 -20.01 -1.48
C SER A 183 0.07 -20.62 -0.67
N TYR A 184 -0.12 -20.87 0.62
CA TYR A 184 0.81 -21.68 1.42
C TYR A 184 0.96 -23.14 0.90
N LYS A 185 0.05 -23.61 0.01
CA LYS A 185 0.10 -24.92 -0.65
C LYS A 185 0.82 -24.88 -2.00
N ASP A 186 1.24 -23.71 -2.47
CA ASP A 186 1.93 -23.61 -3.75
C ASP A 186 3.29 -24.34 -3.68
N ILE A 187 3.61 -25.02 -4.77
CA ILE A 187 4.85 -25.76 -4.93
C ILE A 187 5.94 -24.80 -5.40
N PRO A 188 7.11 -24.76 -4.77
CA PRO A 188 8.20 -23.92 -5.23
C PRO A 188 8.70 -24.37 -6.61
N ASN A 189 8.98 -23.40 -7.48
CA ASN A 189 9.73 -23.63 -8.71
C ASN A 189 11.23 -23.50 -8.39
N ASP A 190 11.82 -24.59 -7.98
CA ASP A 190 13.21 -24.62 -7.48
C ASP A 190 14.21 -24.07 -8.50
N TYR A 191 13.99 -24.29 -9.79
CA TYR A 191 14.90 -23.77 -10.85
C TYR A 191 14.94 -22.23 -10.87
N VAL A 192 13.81 -21.59 -10.76
CA VAL A 192 13.73 -20.12 -10.72
C VAL A 192 14.25 -19.60 -9.37
N ILE A 193 13.83 -20.22 -8.28
CA ILE A 193 14.25 -19.84 -6.91
C ILE A 193 15.77 -19.90 -6.75
N GLU A 194 16.40 -20.99 -7.17
CA GLU A 194 17.86 -21.14 -7.07
C GLU A 194 18.60 -20.18 -8.01
N THR A 195 18.03 -19.89 -9.20
CA THR A 195 18.56 -18.85 -10.09
C THR A 195 18.57 -17.48 -9.40
N LEU A 196 17.44 -17.09 -8.80
CA LEU A 196 17.32 -15.81 -8.10
C LEU A 196 18.25 -15.71 -6.89
N LYS A 197 18.39 -16.77 -6.10
CA LYS A 197 19.35 -16.85 -4.99
C LYS A 197 20.78 -16.70 -5.47
N THR A 198 21.13 -17.34 -6.58
CA THR A 198 22.47 -17.21 -7.19
C THR A 198 22.75 -15.78 -7.63
N LEU A 199 21.78 -15.10 -8.26
CA LEU A 199 21.95 -13.70 -8.67
C LEU A 199 22.19 -12.78 -7.47
N LEU A 200 21.50 -13.02 -6.34
CA LEU A 200 21.72 -12.29 -5.09
C LEU A 200 23.09 -12.60 -4.48
N GLN A 201 23.45 -13.88 -4.33
CA GLN A 201 24.73 -14.32 -3.74
C GLN A 201 25.95 -13.82 -4.51
N CYS A 202 25.83 -13.76 -5.83
CA CYS A 202 26.88 -13.24 -6.72
C CYS A 202 26.87 -11.70 -6.83
N ASN A 203 26.02 -11.00 -6.09
CA ASN A 203 25.84 -9.54 -6.16
C ASN A 203 25.54 -9.02 -7.58
N VAL A 204 24.89 -9.82 -8.42
CA VAL A 204 24.41 -9.41 -9.75
C VAL A 204 23.22 -8.47 -9.62
N ILE A 205 22.38 -8.69 -8.63
CA ILE A 205 21.27 -7.84 -8.23
C ILE A 205 21.34 -7.55 -6.72
N ASP A 206 20.85 -6.38 -6.31
CA ASP A 206 20.81 -5.97 -4.90
C ASP A 206 19.60 -6.57 -4.17
N LYS A 207 18.46 -6.65 -4.86
CA LYS A 207 17.20 -7.15 -4.29
C LYS A 207 16.24 -7.63 -5.36
N ILE A 208 15.20 -8.33 -4.90
CA ILE A 208 14.07 -8.77 -5.74
C ILE A 208 12.84 -7.91 -5.43
N GLN A 209 12.16 -7.48 -6.48
CA GLN A 209 10.83 -6.90 -6.41
C GLN A 209 9.81 -7.95 -6.89
N PHE A 210 9.16 -8.62 -5.96
CA PHE A 210 8.04 -9.49 -6.29
C PHE A 210 6.82 -8.65 -6.69
N LEU A 211 6.21 -8.98 -7.83
CA LEU A 211 5.08 -8.25 -8.40
C LEU A 211 4.03 -9.25 -8.92
N SER A 212 2.84 -9.28 -8.34
CA SER A 212 1.85 -10.29 -8.72
C SER A 212 0.44 -9.73 -8.88
N GLY A 213 -0.32 -10.39 -9.75
CA GLY A 213 -1.76 -10.19 -9.91
C GLY A 213 -2.63 -10.74 -8.77
N ARG A 214 -2.05 -11.37 -7.75
CA ARG A 214 -2.80 -11.76 -6.54
C ARG A 214 -3.35 -10.53 -5.84
N GLU A 215 -4.58 -10.63 -5.32
CA GLU A 215 -5.17 -9.53 -4.56
C GLU A 215 -4.50 -9.36 -3.19
N SER A 216 -4.37 -8.12 -2.74
CA SER A 216 -3.63 -7.74 -1.53
C SER A 216 -4.21 -8.30 -0.23
N TYR A 217 -5.45 -8.81 -0.21
CA TYR A 217 -5.97 -9.50 0.97
C TYR A 217 -5.15 -10.75 1.35
N CYS A 218 -4.46 -11.37 0.39
CA CYS A 218 -3.58 -12.51 0.64
C CYS A 218 -2.11 -12.12 0.90
N TYR A 219 -1.82 -10.84 1.13
CA TYR A 219 -0.45 -10.34 1.30
C TYR A 219 0.33 -11.11 2.36
N ALA A 220 -0.25 -11.30 3.53
CA ALA A 220 0.43 -11.96 4.66
C ALA A 220 0.81 -13.42 4.33
N VAL A 221 -0.10 -14.20 3.78
CA VAL A 221 0.17 -15.60 3.43
C VAL A 221 1.19 -15.71 2.28
N THR A 222 1.13 -14.80 1.31
CA THR A 222 2.10 -14.74 0.19
C THR A 222 3.50 -14.38 0.71
N ARG A 223 3.60 -13.37 1.57
CA ARG A 223 4.86 -12.99 2.24
C ARG A 223 5.45 -14.16 3.01
N SER A 224 4.66 -14.82 3.87
CA SER A 224 5.14 -15.96 4.65
C SER A 224 5.59 -17.14 3.77
N TRP A 225 4.92 -17.35 2.62
CA TRP A 225 5.36 -18.36 1.67
C TRP A 225 6.72 -18.01 1.06
N LEU A 226 6.96 -16.76 0.65
CA LEU A 226 8.25 -16.30 0.13
C LEU A 226 9.36 -16.42 1.19
N GLU A 227 9.07 -16.07 2.43
CA GLU A 227 10.02 -16.22 3.55
C GLU A 227 10.39 -17.71 3.78
N ALA A 228 9.42 -18.62 3.65
CA ALA A 228 9.65 -20.06 3.71
C ALA A 228 10.54 -20.58 2.55
N GLN A 229 10.58 -19.89 1.41
CA GLN A 229 11.50 -20.18 0.30
C GLN A 229 12.89 -19.55 0.50
N GLY A 230 13.13 -18.87 1.62
CA GLY A 230 14.42 -18.27 1.98
C GLY A 230 14.63 -16.84 1.48
N PHE A 231 13.57 -16.15 1.03
CA PHE A 231 13.64 -14.74 0.69
C PHE A 231 13.30 -13.86 1.90
N SER A 232 14.30 -13.17 2.45
CA SER A 232 14.07 -12.20 3.53
C SER A 232 13.23 -11.03 3.03
N MET A 233 11.99 -10.92 3.51
CA MET A 233 11.10 -9.83 3.11
C MET A 233 11.39 -8.51 3.84
N ASN A 234 12.51 -8.41 4.55
CA ASN A 234 13.09 -7.13 4.98
C ASN A 234 14.00 -6.55 3.89
N ASP A 235 14.67 -7.42 3.14
CA ASP A 235 15.61 -7.05 2.07
C ASP A 235 14.93 -6.95 0.70
N HIS A 236 13.86 -7.71 0.49
CA HIS A 236 13.08 -7.78 -0.74
C HIS A 236 11.71 -7.13 -0.57
N SER A 237 11.06 -6.78 -1.68
CA SER A 237 9.74 -6.12 -1.65
C SER A 237 8.69 -6.95 -2.37
N LEU A 238 7.46 -6.90 -1.88
CA LEU A 238 6.30 -7.53 -2.48
C LEU A 238 5.25 -6.45 -2.78
N LEU A 239 4.76 -6.40 -4.01
CA LEU A 239 3.62 -5.57 -4.42
C LEU A 239 2.57 -6.45 -5.07
N LEU A 240 1.35 -6.34 -4.58
CA LEU A 240 0.19 -7.10 -5.04
C LEU A 240 -0.86 -6.15 -5.62
N ARG A 241 -1.69 -6.68 -6.51
CA ARG A 241 -2.91 -6.04 -6.99
C ARG A 241 -3.76 -5.59 -5.80
N ARG A 242 -4.37 -4.42 -5.90
CA ARG A 242 -5.31 -3.96 -4.86
C ARG A 242 -6.52 -4.86 -4.77
N THR A 243 -6.99 -5.12 -3.56
CA THR A 243 -8.22 -5.91 -3.35
C THR A 243 -9.40 -5.25 -4.07
N GLY A 244 -10.13 -6.06 -4.84
CA GLY A 244 -11.29 -5.63 -5.63
C GLY A 244 -10.94 -4.96 -6.97
N ASP A 245 -9.69 -4.97 -7.41
CA ASP A 245 -9.30 -4.54 -8.76
C ASP A 245 -9.28 -5.75 -9.71
N HIS A 246 -10.31 -5.89 -10.53
CA HIS A 246 -10.50 -7.03 -11.44
C HIS A 246 -10.06 -6.75 -12.89
N ARG A 247 -9.33 -5.65 -13.13
CA ARG A 247 -8.78 -5.35 -14.46
C ARG A 247 -7.73 -6.38 -14.88
N LYS A 248 -7.38 -6.39 -16.17
CA LYS A 248 -6.37 -7.31 -16.71
C LYS A 248 -5.02 -7.13 -16.00
N ASP A 249 -4.31 -8.21 -15.80
CA ASP A 249 -3.02 -8.26 -15.10
C ASP A 249 -1.97 -7.35 -15.73
N VAL A 250 -1.93 -7.30 -17.07
CA VAL A 250 -1.07 -6.41 -17.85
C VAL A 250 -1.23 -4.94 -17.42
N ILE A 251 -2.48 -4.47 -17.28
CA ILE A 251 -2.77 -3.08 -16.88
C ILE A 251 -2.27 -2.82 -15.45
N ILE A 252 -2.51 -3.76 -14.54
CA ILE A 252 -2.12 -3.62 -13.13
C ILE A 252 -0.61 -3.60 -12.98
N LYS A 253 0.09 -4.52 -13.63
CA LYS A 253 1.55 -4.61 -13.58
C LYS A 253 2.22 -3.38 -14.20
N GLU A 254 1.67 -2.88 -15.31
CA GLU A 254 2.15 -1.63 -15.94
C GLU A 254 1.98 -0.42 -15.02
N GLU A 255 0.81 -0.25 -14.38
CA GLU A 255 0.56 0.84 -13.43
C GLU A 255 1.50 0.78 -12.23
N ILE A 256 1.70 -0.41 -11.65
CA ILE A 256 2.62 -0.60 -10.52
C ILE A 256 4.06 -0.34 -10.94
N TYR A 257 4.49 -0.84 -12.10
CA TYR A 257 5.81 -0.56 -12.64
C TYR A 257 6.03 0.96 -12.79
N ASN A 258 5.12 1.65 -13.45
CA ASN A 258 5.21 3.08 -13.70
C ASN A 258 5.21 3.93 -12.43
N SER A 259 4.47 3.52 -11.40
CA SER A 259 4.33 4.29 -10.16
C SER A 259 5.36 3.95 -9.08
N CYS A 260 5.88 2.69 -9.04
CA CYS A 260 6.68 2.21 -7.91
C CYS A 260 8.06 1.66 -8.30
N ILE A 261 8.28 1.23 -9.56
CA ILE A 261 9.44 0.35 -9.87
C ILE A 261 10.41 0.96 -10.87
N LYS A 262 9.93 1.69 -11.88
CA LYS A 262 10.71 2.16 -13.05
C LYS A 262 11.94 3.01 -12.74
N HIS A 263 12.06 3.53 -11.51
CA HIS A 263 13.21 4.33 -11.08
C HIS A 263 14.42 3.47 -10.65
N HIS A 264 14.24 2.17 -10.47
CA HIS A 264 15.30 1.22 -10.23
C HIS A 264 16.05 0.85 -11.52
N ASP A 265 17.28 0.32 -11.35
CA ASP A 265 18.01 -0.35 -12.42
C ASP A 265 17.48 -1.78 -12.59
N ILE A 266 16.71 -2.02 -13.65
CA ILE A 266 16.08 -3.33 -13.89
C ILE A 266 17.06 -4.25 -14.59
N PHE A 267 17.61 -5.21 -13.86
CA PHE A 267 18.49 -6.23 -14.42
C PHE A 267 17.73 -7.23 -15.28
N ALA A 268 16.59 -7.73 -14.79
CA ALA A 268 15.77 -8.71 -15.48
C ALA A 268 14.35 -8.74 -14.96
N VAL A 269 13.42 -9.24 -15.79
CA VAL A 269 12.06 -9.60 -15.40
C VAL A 269 11.88 -11.10 -15.58
N PHE A 270 11.28 -11.78 -14.61
CA PHE A 270 10.87 -13.18 -14.68
C PHE A 270 9.36 -13.25 -14.65
N ASP A 271 8.73 -13.73 -15.71
CA ASP A 271 7.26 -13.82 -15.83
C ASP A 271 6.90 -15.01 -16.74
N ASP A 272 5.79 -15.69 -16.48
CA ASP A 272 5.34 -16.87 -17.24
C ASP A 272 4.25 -16.53 -18.26
N ARG A 273 3.50 -15.44 -18.06
CA ARG A 273 2.35 -15.10 -18.91
C ARG A 273 2.76 -14.38 -20.18
N PRO A 274 2.51 -14.95 -21.38
CA PRO A 274 2.90 -14.31 -22.64
C PRO A 274 2.45 -12.86 -22.78
N GLN A 275 1.21 -12.55 -22.39
CA GLN A 275 0.66 -11.19 -22.47
C GLN A 275 1.40 -10.17 -21.57
N VAL A 276 1.93 -10.61 -20.44
CA VAL A 276 2.70 -9.78 -19.51
C VAL A 276 4.16 -9.71 -19.98
N VAL A 277 4.68 -10.79 -20.54
CA VAL A 277 6.00 -10.81 -21.20
C VAL A 277 6.03 -9.80 -22.35
N ASP A 278 4.98 -9.74 -23.17
CA ASP A 278 4.84 -8.73 -24.24
C ASP A 278 4.88 -7.30 -23.69
N LEU A 279 4.20 -7.03 -22.57
CA LEU A 279 4.27 -5.74 -21.89
C LEU A 279 5.72 -5.37 -21.53
N TRP A 280 6.44 -6.31 -20.91
CA TRP A 280 7.83 -6.06 -20.50
C TRP A 280 8.75 -5.80 -21.69
N TRP A 281 8.57 -6.48 -22.80
CA TRP A 281 9.29 -6.22 -24.05
C TRP A 281 8.95 -4.85 -24.64
N ASP A 282 7.69 -4.45 -24.61
CA ASP A 282 7.27 -3.11 -25.06
C ASP A 282 7.92 -2.00 -24.24
N LEU A 283 8.07 -2.23 -22.93
CA LEU A 283 8.81 -1.36 -22.01
C LEU A 283 10.33 -1.46 -22.15
N LYS A 284 10.85 -2.28 -23.09
CA LYS A 284 12.29 -2.49 -23.38
C LYS A 284 13.06 -3.07 -22.19
N LEU A 285 12.43 -3.88 -21.38
CA LEU A 285 13.04 -4.56 -20.25
C LEU A 285 13.61 -5.93 -20.67
N PRO A 286 14.73 -6.39 -20.09
CA PRO A 286 15.25 -7.75 -20.29
C PRO A 286 14.30 -8.76 -19.63
N VAL A 287 13.75 -9.71 -20.40
CA VAL A 287 12.77 -10.68 -19.92
C VAL A 287 13.31 -12.10 -20.01
N PHE A 288 13.21 -12.83 -18.91
CA PHE A 288 13.32 -14.28 -18.85
C PHE A 288 11.91 -14.85 -18.79
N HIS A 289 11.40 -15.31 -19.93
CA HIS A 289 10.10 -15.97 -20.01
C HIS A 289 10.20 -17.35 -19.34
N VAL A 290 9.44 -17.54 -18.25
CA VAL A 290 9.44 -18.79 -17.48
C VAL A 290 8.35 -19.74 -18.03
N GLY A 291 8.69 -21.01 -18.16
CA GLY A 291 7.74 -22.03 -18.59
C GLY A 291 7.54 -22.12 -20.10
N ASP A 292 6.41 -22.69 -20.50
CA ASP A 292 6.09 -22.90 -21.92
C ASP A 292 5.26 -21.75 -22.46
N TYR A 293 5.82 -21.00 -23.42
CA TYR A 293 5.17 -19.85 -24.08
C TYR A 293 3.83 -20.20 -24.78
N ARG A 294 3.57 -21.50 -25.00
CA ARG A 294 2.32 -21.99 -25.60
C ARG A 294 1.16 -22.10 -24.61
N ASN A 295 1.43 -22.02 -23.31
CA ASN A 295 0.44 -22.09 -22.27
C ASN A 295 -0.20 -20.71 -22.05
N ASN A 296 -1.19 -20.38 -22.87
CA ASN A 296 -2.10 -19.25 -22.64
C ASN A 296 -3.20 -19.68 -21.65
N PHE A 297 -3.08 -19.30 -20.40
CA PHE A 297 -4.14 -19.45 -19.41
C PHE A 297 -4.93 -18.15 -19.23
#